data_ed137ef6a7fef7c20735c387a3a7c06d
#
_entry.id   ed137ef6a7fef7c20735c387a3a7c06d
#
_cell.length_a   1.000
_cell.length_b   1.000
_cell.length_c   1.000
_cell.angle_alpha   90.00
_cell.angle_beta   90.00
_cell.angle_gamma   90.00
#
_symmetry.space_group_name_H-M   'P 1'
#
loop_
_entity.id
_entity.type
_entity.pdbx_description
1 polymer ?
#
loop_
_entity_poly.entity_id
_entity_poly.type
_entity_poly.pdbx_seq_one_letter_code
_entity_poly.pdbx_strand_id
1 'polypeptide(L)'
;MPYVRAGIVGFAMACLSVNLQAADHGPVFGLATPTNPKGGWSFDLGLNGRGTSASTLEAELSYGLTQNIKLAISGPVVIQADPYPRSSVTSNTPISGDFSGLAWWRFQRKDLAGKRIESTAVAGVLLPGPQSETGIYKGLDSGPGYLVGAVTGVASRSQYVWVGSSYQRYAERKGDRRPDLLSLTAVYGFRPLSWRTDYPRWDWRVFGEMTAERAGTIQRQNREVAATGARQVFVGPSVLGVYRAIGIEAGMQLPVYRDAGPLFPKERFRFAVNFAYFF
;
A
#
# COMPACT_ATOMS: atom_id res chain seq x y z
N MET A 1 21.91 -22.36 -25.00
CA MET A 1 21.16 -21.15 -24.61
C MET A 1 19.94 -21.03 -25.49
N PRO A 2 18.72 -21.29 -25.04
CA PRO A 2 17.52 -21.05 -25.82
C PRO A 2 16.95 -19.68 -25.50
N TYR A 3 16.77 -18.87 -26.50
CA TYR A 3 16.07 -17.58 -26.44
C TYR A 3 14.57 -17.79 -26.20
N VAL A 4 14.07 -17.28 -25.07
CA VAL A 4 12.63 -17.16 -24.82
C VAL A 4 12.13 -15.92 -25.57
N ARG A 5 11.36 -16.09 -26.62
CA ARG A 5 10.65 -15.02 -27.31
C ARG A 5 9.46 -14.59 -26.43
N ALA A 6 9.54 -13.40 -25.86
CA ALA A 6 8.43 -12.75 -25.19
C ALA A 6 7.40 -12.34 -26.26
N GLY A 7 6.25 -13.01 -26.28
CA GLY A 7 5.10 -12.61 -27.07
C GLY A 7 4.44 -11.39 -26.45
N ILE A 8 4.47 -10.24 -27.15
CA ILE A 8 3.72 -9.04 -26.82
C ILE A 8 2.26 -9.32 -27.20
N VAL A 9 1.41 -9.56 -26.19
CA VAL A 9 -0.04 -9.60 -26.38
C VAL A 9 -0.53 -8.15 -26.40
N GLY A 10 -0.83 -7.64 -27.58
CA GLY A 10 -1.45 -6.34 -27.78
C GLY A 10 -2.89 -6.37 -27.29
N PHE A 11 -3.18 -5.75 -26.17
CA PHE A 11 -4.55 -5.53 -25.67
C PHE A 11 -5.13 -4.30 -26.37
N ALA A 12 -6.05 -4.51 -27.31
CA ALA A 12 -6.81 -3.43 -27.94
C ALA A 12 -7.81 -2.85 -26.91
N MET A 13 -7.49 -1.71 -26.34
CA MET A 13 -8.36 -0.97 -25.42
C MET A 13 -9.43 -0.23 -26.22
N ALA A 14 -10.68 -0.67 -26.14
CA ALA A 14 -11.83 0.09 -26.57
C ALA A 14 -12.07 1.25 -25.59
N CYS A 15 -11.83 2.47 -26.03
CA CYS A 15 -12.13 3.68 -25.27
C CYS A 15 -13.64 3.88 -25.14
N LEU A 16 -14.24 3.36 -24.09
CA LEU A 16 -15.55 3.82 -23.63
C LEU A 16 -15.32 5.06 -22.78
N SER A 17 -15.80 6.21 -23.27
CA SER A 17 -15.80 7.49 -22.54
C SER A 17 -16.79 7.44 -21.38
N VAL A 18 -16.38 6.88 -20.25
CA VAL A 18 -17.07 7.02 -18.97
C VAL A 18 -16.48 8.23 -18.26
N ASN A 19 -17.32 9.13 -17.73
CA ASN A 19 -16.88 10.22 -16.88
C ASN A 19 -16.30 9.65 -15.57
N LEU A 20 -15.05 9.23 -15.61
CA LEU A 20 -14.31 8.68 -14.50
C LEU A 20 -13.82 9.84 -13.61
N GLN A 21 -14.50 10.04 -12.51
CA GLN A 21 -13.91 10.79 -11.41
C GLN A 21 -12.87 9.87 -10.75
N ALA A 22 -11.61 10.29 -10.82
CA ALA A 22 -10.50 9.64 -10.11
C ALA A 22 -10.75 9.72 -8.59
N ALA A 23 -11.48 8.76 -8.04
CA ALA A 23 -11.98 8.79 -6.67
C ALA A 23 -11.13 7.98 -5.69
N ASP A 24 -10.22 7.14 -6.16
CA ASP A 24 -9.55 6.11 -5.35
C ASP A 24 -8.10 6.43 -4.95
N HIS A 25 -7.58 7.62 -5.26
CA HIS A 25 -6.21 7.98 -4.91
C HIS A 25 -6.11 8.77 -3.62
N GLY A 26 -5.14 8.37 -2.82
CA GLY A 26 -4.86 8.89 -1.50
C GLY A 26 -3.36 9.08 -1.24
N PRO A 27 -2.96 8.99 0.00
CA PRO A 27 -1.57 9.03 0.43
C PRO A 27 -0.81 7.77 -0.01
N VAL A 28 0.51 7.89 -0.06
CA VAL A 28 1.40 6.80 -0.52
C VAL A 28 1.62 5.72 0.53
N PHE A 29 1.77 6.10 1.81
CA PHE A 29 2.11 5.20 2.90
C PHE A 29 0.96 4.96 3.89
N GLY A 30 0.02 5.89 3.95
CA GLY A 30 -1.12 5.81 4.86
C GLY A 30 -2.34 5.16 4.23
N LEU A 31 -3.23 4.63 5.07
CA LEU A 31 -4.54 4.19 4.63
C LEU A 31 -5.42 5.40 4.31
N ALA A 32 -6.25 5.29 3.28
CA ALA A 32 -7.28 6.26 2.94
C ALA A 32 -8.64 5.60 2.74
N THR A 33 -9.69 6.41 2.79
CA THR A 33 -11.07 5.93 2.73
C THR A 33 -11.66 5.75 1.32
N PRO A 34 -11.15 6.39 0.25
CA PRO A 34 -11.76 6.27 -1.07
C PRO A 34 -11.82 4.83 -1.59
N THR A 35 -12.85 4.55 -2.38
CA THR A 35 -13.06 3.28 -3.09
C THR A 35 -13.36 3.58 -4.56
N ASN A 36 -13.10 2.62 -5.44
CA ASN A 36 -13.46 2.75 -6.87
C ASN A 36 -14.97 2.95 -7.04
N PRO A 37 -15.41 3.70 -8.05
CA PRO A 37 -16.81 3.75 -8.42
C PRO A 37 -17.31 2.35 -8.84
N LYS A 38 -18.61 2.09 -8.72
CA LYS A 38 -19.20 0.83 -9.17
C LYS A 38 -18.92 0.59 -10.66
N GLY A 39 -18.36 -0.58 -10.98
CA GLY A 39 -17.99 -0.97 -12.33
C GLY A 39 -16.66 -0.38 -12.82
N GLY A 40 -16.03 0.52 -12.06
CA GLY A 40 -14.73 1.10 -12.41
C GLY A 40 -13.59 0.16 -12.07
N TRP A 41 -12.56 0.19 -12.90
CA TRP A 41 -11.31 -0.53 -12.70
C TRP A 41 -10.18 0.45 -12.44
N SER A 42 -9.17 0.04 -11.69
CA SER A 42 -7.85 0.69 -11.70
C SER A 42 -6.76 -0.35 -11.86
N PHE A 43 -5.72 0.08 -12.55
CA PHE A 43 -4.45 -0.64 -12.63
C PHE A 43 -3.36 0.26 -12.06
N ASP A 44 -2.64 -0.24 -11.08
CA ASP A 44 -1.61 0.48 -10.38
C ASP A 44 -0.26 -0.25 -10.53
N LEU A 45 0.80 0.51 -10.76
CA LEU A 45 2.17 0.01 -10.83
C LEU A 45 3.03 0.82 -9.87
N GLY A 46 3.51 0.18 -8.81
CA GLY A 46 4.24 0.82 -7.72
C GLY A 46 5.68 0.35 -7.61
N LEU A 47 6.62 1.28 -7.66
CA LEU A 47 8.01 1.05 -7.29
C LEU A 47 8.18 1.45 -5.83
N ASN A 48 8.45 0.47 -4.98
CA ASN A 48 8.64 0.66 -3.56
C ASN A 48 10.06 0.27 -3.16
N GLY A 49 10.67 1.02 -2.26
CA GLY A 49 12.02 0.71 -1.79
C GLY A 49 12.33 1.22 -0.39
N ARG A 50 13.39 0.64 0.16
CA ARG A 50 13.94 0.96 1.49
C ARG A 50 15.43 1.23 1.35
N GLY A 51 15.97 2.16 2.13
CA GLY A 51 17.32 2.70 2.00
C GLY A 51 18.50 1.75 2.20
N THR A 52 18.30 0.45 2.13
CA THR A 52 19.35 -0.55 2.34
C THR A 52 19.55 -1.49 1.18
N SER A 53 18.91 -1.28 0.02
CA SER A 53 19.19 -2.00 -1.22
C SER A 53 18.04 -2.73 -1.91
N ALA A 54 16.86 -2.85 -1.31
CA ALA A 54 15.80 -3.59 -1.96
C ALA A 54 14.70 -2.67 -2.46
N SER A 55 14.39 -2.78 -3.72
CA SER A 55 13.21 -2.19 -4.35
C SER A 55 12.35 -3.29 -4.97
N THR A 56 11.05 -3.08 -4.97
CA THR A 56 10.08 -4.00 -5.56
C THR A 56 9.20 -3.23 -6.50
N LEU A 57 9.01 -3.75 -7.69
CA LEU A 57 7.96 -3.32 -8.59
C LEU A 57 6.75 -4.22 -8.37
N GLU A 58 5.63 -3.62 -7.98
CA GLU A 58 4.37 -4.30 -7.71
C GLU A 58 3.29 -3.82 -8.65
N ALA A 59 2.39 -4.71 -9.03
CA ALA A 59 1.19 -4.37 -9.77
C ALA A 59 -0.04 -4.71 -8.95
N GLU A 60 -1.05 -3.82 -9.00
CA GLU A 60 -2.37 -4.05 -8.43
C GLU A 60 -3.42 -3.83 -9.51
N LEU A 61 -4.41 -4.72 -9.56
CA LEU A 61 -5.64 -4.55 -10.31
C LEU A 61 -6.80 -4.49 -9.33
N SER A 62 -7.58 -3.43 -9.40
CA SER A 62 -8.75 -3.27 -8.53
C SER A 62 -10.04 -3.03 -9.30
N TYR A 63 -11.16 -3.40 -8.67
CA TYR A 63 -12.51 -3.30 -9.24
C TYR A 63 -13.52 -2.82 -8.21
N GLY A 64 -14.29 -1.81 -8.57
CA GLY A 64 -15.43 -1.33 -7.80
C GLY A 64 -16.65 -2.25 -7.97
N LEU A 65 -16.82 -3.21 -7.06
CA LEU A 65 -17.95 -4.13 -7.09
C LEU A 65 -19.28 -3.39 -6.82
N THR A 66 -19.25 -2.47 -5.88
CA THR A 66 -20.35 -1.55 -5.58
C THR A 66 -19.78 -0.15 -5.35
N GLN A 67 -20.63 0.83 -5.06
CA GLN A 67 -20.17 2.15 -4.64
C GLN A 67 -19.38 2.13 -3.31
N ASN A 68 -19.50 1.06 -2.53
CA ASN A 68 -18.92 0.95 -1.20
C ASN A 68 -17.97 -0.25 -1.05
N ILE A 69 -17.84 -1.09 -2.07
CA ILE A 69 -16.97 -2.28 -2.01
C ILE A 69 -16.01 -2.26 -3.19
N LYS A 70 -14.72 -2.27 -2.90
CA LYS A 70 -13.62 -2.46 -3.85
C LYS A 70 -12.97 -3.82 -3.58
N LEU A 71 -12.66 -4.54 -4.64
CA LEU A 71 -11.81 -5.74 -4.61
C LEU A 71 -10.49 -5.41 -5.28
N ALA A 72 -9.40 -5.92 -4.75
CA ALA A 72 -8.07 -5.72 -5.33
C ALA A 72 -7.26 -7.01 -5.24
N ILE A 73 -6.47 -7.24 -6.27
CA ILE A 73 -5.42 -8.27 -6.28
C ILE A 73 -4.10 -7.59 -6.60
N SER A 74 -3.06 -7.94 -5.86
CA SER A 74 -1.73 -7.39 -6.13
C SER A 74 -0.64 -8.45 -6.01
N GLY A 75 0.50 -8.14 -6.60
CA GLY A 75 1.68 -8.98 -6.49
C GLY A 75 2.92 -8.34 -7.10
N PRO A 76 4.10 -8.87 -6.75
CA PRO A 76 5.36 -8.38 -7.28
C PRO A 76 5.51 -8.75 -8.76
N VAL A 77 5.89 -7.76 -9.57
CA VAL A 77 6.25 -7.95 -11.00
C VAL A 77 7.74 -8.23 -11.13
N VAL A 78 8.55 -7.51 -10.35
CA VAL A 78 10.00 -7.72 -10.27
C VAL A 78 10.39 -7.74 -8.80
N ILE A 79 11.10 -8.78 -8.41
CA ILE A 79 11.53 -8.98 -7.05
C ILE A 79 13.04 -8.86 -7.00
N GLN A 80 13.51 -7.85 -6.31
CA GLN A 80 14.84 -7.87 -5.74
C GLN A 80 14.69 -8.35 -4.29
N ALA A 81 15.38 -9.41 -3.90
CA ALA A 81 15.22 -10.03 -2.59
C ALA A 81 15.30 -8.98 -1.47
N ASP A 82 14.19 -8.76 -0.81
CA ASP A 82 14.12 -7.88 0.36
C ASP A 82 13.99 -8.75 1.61
N PRO A 83 14.96 -8.68 2.53
CA PRO A 83 14.96 -9.50 3.73
C PRO A 83 13.87 -9.12 4.75
N TYR A 84 13.00 -8.15 4.46
CA TYR A 84 12.08 -7.62 5.45
C TYR A 84 10.64 -8.01 5.22
N PRO A 85 9.90 -8.38 6.27
CA PRO A 85 8.46 -8.30 6.21
C PRO A 85 8.11 -6.84 5.97
N ARG A 86 7.47 -6.56 4.89
CA ARG A 86 7.01 -5.23 4.55
C ARG A 86 5.67 -5.01 5.19
N SER A 87 5.49 -3.82 5.66
CA SER A 87 4.59 -3.59 6.75
C SER A 87 3.46 -2.64 6.48
N SER A 88 3.39 -1.97 5.39
CA SER A 88 2.28 -1.05 5.21
C SER A 88 1.44 -1.43 4.00
N VAL A 89 0.15 -1.48 4.23
CA VAL A 89 -0.85 -1.44 3.17
C VAL A 89 -1.07 0.02 2.86
N THR A 90 -0.66 0.46 1.70
CA THR A 90 -1.10 1.76 1.18
C THR A 90 -2.56 1.67 0.77
N SER A 91 -3.20 2.80 0.53
CA SER A 91 -4.57 2.80 0.02
C SER A 91 -4.69 2.10 -1.35
N ASN A 92 -3.60 1.99 -2.08
CA ASN A 92 -3.60 1.51 -3.46
C ASN A 92 -2.71 0.29 -3.66
N THR A 93 -1.50 0.28 -3.14
CA THR A 93 -0.55 -0.81 -3.40
C THR A 93 0.07 -1.29 -2.09
N PRO A 94 -0.11 -2.57 -1.72
CA PRO A 94 0.57 -3.13 -0.56
C PRO A 94 2.08 -3.07 -0.75
N ILE A 95 2.81 -2.53 0.23
CA ILE A 95 4.27 -2.58 0.23
C ILE A 95 4.71 -3.95 0.74
N SER A 96 4.41 -5.00 0.02
CA SER A 96 4.90 -6.34 0.35
C SER A 96 5.29 -7.07 -0.93
N GLY A 97 6.38 -7.81 -0.91
CA GLY A 97 6.71 -8.72 -1.99
C GLY A 97 5.80 -9.95 -2.03
N ASP A 98 4.64 -9.90 -1.40
CA ASP A 98 3.66 -10.97 -1.33
C ASP A 98 2.54 -10.73 -2.35
N PHE A 99 1.89 -11.80 -2.75
CA PHE A 99 0.61 -11.68 -3.45
C PHE A 99 -0.49 -11.40 -2.44
N SER A 100 -1.42 -10.52 -2.80
CA SER A 100 -2.56 -10.22 -1.95
C SER A 100 -3.88 -10.24 -2.70
N GLY A 101 -4.94 -10.59 -1.98
CA GLY A 101 -6.32 -10.40 -2.41
C GLY A 101 -7.07 -9.67 -1.31
N LEU A 102 -7.48 -8.43 -1.56
CA LEU A 102 -8.05 -7.55 -0.56
C LEU A 102 -9.46 -7.13 -0.96
N ALA A 103 -10.32 -6.97 0.05
CA ALA A 103 -11.62 -6.35 -0.07
C ALA A 103 -11.67 -5.10 0.83
N TRP A 104 -12.13 -4.01 0.27
CA TRP A 104 -12.32 -2.75 0.96
C TRP A 104 -13.82 -2.49 1.05
N TRP A 105 -14.32 -2.20 2.25
CA TRP A 105 -15.71 -1.91 2.50
C TRP A 105 -15.86 -0.56 3.19
N ARG A 106 -16.37 0.44 2.45
CA ARG A 106 -16.76 1.73 3.01
C ARG A 106 -18.10 1.59 3.71
N PHE A 107 -18.05 1.36 5.02
CA PHE A 107 -19.24 1.12 5.84
C PHE A 107 -19.92 2.41 6.33
N GLN A 108 -19.21 3.53 6.25
CA GLN A 108 -19.75 4.82 6.64
C GLN A 108 -19.37 5.88 5.60
N ARG A 109 -20.36 6.67 5.20
CA ARG A 109 -20.18 7.90 4.44
C ARG A 109 -21.22 8.92 4.89
N LYS A 110 -20.75 10.11 5.27
CA LYS A 110 -21.58 11.24 5.64
C LYS A 110 -21.10 12.48 4.91
N ASP A 111 -21.94 12.96 3.99
CA ASP A 111 -21.69 14.21 3.26
C ASP A 111 -22.23 15.38 4.11
N LEU A 112 -21.39 16.36 4.39
CA LEU A 112 -21.68 17.58 5.14
C LEU A 112 -21.35 18.78 4.25
N ALA A 113 -21.83 19.97 4.63
CA ALA A 113 -21.49 21.19 3.90
C ALA A 113 -19.96 21.39 3.82
N GLY A 114 -19.42 21.28 2.61
CA GLY A 114 -17.99 21.49 2.31
C GLY A 114 -17.03 20.38 2.74
N LYS A 115 -17.50 19.28 3.33
CA LYS A 115 -16.66 18.15 3.74
C LYS A 115 -17.41 16.82 3.73
N ARG A 116 -16.65 15.75 3.63
CA ARG A 116 -17.14 14.37 3.69
C ARG A 116 -16.40 13.62 4.79
N ILE A 117 -17.13 12.85 5.57
CA ILE A 117 -16.58 11.91 6.54
C ILE A 117 -16.80 10.50 6.00
N GLU A 118 -15.77 9.70 5.96
CA GLU A 118 -15.83 8.32 5.48
C GLU A 118 -15.08 7.39 6.41
N SER A 119 -15.55 6.14 6.53
CA SER A 119 -14.85 5.07 7.23
C SER A 119 -14.90 3.81 6.37
N THR A 120 -13.74 3.18 6.22
CA THR A 120 -13.54 2.00 5.37
C THR A 120 -12.81 0.92 6.16
N ALA A 121 -13.30 -0.30 6.10
CA ALA A 121 -12.60 -1.49 6.56
C ALA A 121 -11.90 -2.17 5.39
N VAL A 122 -10.78 -2.82 5.66
CA VAL A 122 -10.06 -3.66 4.71
C VAL A 122 -9.83 -5.04 5.32
N ALA A 123 -10.02 -6.06 4.53
CA ALA A 123 -9.67 -7.43 4.91
C ALA A 123 -9.24 -8.23 3.68
N GLY A 124 -8.37 -9.21 3.88
CA GLY A 124 -7.97 -10.08 2.79
C GLY A 124 -6.91 -11.09 3.15
N VAL A 125 -6.47 -11.80 2.12
CA VAL A 125 -5.51 -12.89 2.21
C VAL A 125 -4.17 -12.45 1.65
N LEU A 126 -3.10 -12.97 2.23
CA LEU A 126 -1.73 -12.75 1.82
C LEU A 126 -1.11 -14.10 1.49
N LEU A 127 -0.50 -14.21 0.34
CA LEU A 127 0.28 -15.38 -0.05
C LEU A 127 1.75 -14.96 -0.05
N PRO A 128 2.59 -15.62 0.76
CA PRO A 128 4.01 -15.28 0.83
C PRO A 128 4.65 -15.32 -0.56
N GLY A 129 5.30 -14.23 -0.91
CA GLY A 129 6.13 -14.14 -2.11
C GLY A 129 7.44 -14.92 -1.95
N PRO A 130 8.36 -14.76 -2.90
CA PRO A 130 9.65 -15.44 -2.84
C PRO A 130 10.36 -15.21 -1.53
N GLN A 131 11.03 -16.26 -1.05
CA GLN A 131 11.80 -16.21 0.18
C GLN A 131 13.00 -15.27 0.03
N SER A 132 13.31 -14.56 1.11
CA SER A 132 14.55 -13.79 1.15
C SER A 132 15.77 -14.73 1.07
N GLU A 133 16.75 -14.33 0.28
CA GLU A 133 18.05 -15.04 0.19
C GLU A 133 19.07 -14.53 1.20
N THR A 134 18.75 -13.49 1.97
CA THR A 134 19.69 -12.83 2.87
C THR A 134 19.14 -12.59 4.27
N GLY A 135 20.02 -12.39 5.21
CA GLY A 135 19.70 -12.00 6.59
C GLY A 135 18.93 -13.05 7.39
N ILE A 136 18.27 -12.59 8.43
CA ILE A 136 17.51 -13.45 9.37
C ILE A 136 16.27 -14.09 8.74
N TYR A 137 15.80 -13.55 7.62
CA TYR A 137 14.64 -14.04 6.86
C TYR A 137 15.03 -15.04 5.77
N LYS A 138 16.34 -15.35 5.62
CA LYS A 138 16.83 -16.31 4.63
C LYS A 138 16.16 -17.66 4.82
N GLY A 139 15.47 -18.12 3.76
CA GLY A 139 14.79 -19.42 3.76
C GLY A 139 13.64 -19.55 4.77
N LEU A 140 13.12 -18.44 5.32
CA LEU A 140 11.96 -18.47 6.22
C LEU A 140 10.70 -18.84 5.42
N ASP A 141 10.16 -20.04 5.68
CA ASP A 141 8.98 -20.57 5.00
C ASP A 141 7.76 -20.35 5.89
N SER A 142 6.88 -19.41 5.53
CA SER A 142 5.62 -19.20 6.24
C SER A 142 4.42 -19.57 5.37
N GLY A 143 3.33 -19.96 6.01
CA GLY A 143 2.07 -20.22 5.33
C GLY A 143 1.35 -18.95 4.88
N PRO A 144 0.17 -19.09 4.25
CA PRO A 144 -0.69 -17.96 3.92
C PRO A 144 -0.99 -17.10 5.14
N GLY A 145 -1.22 -15.82 4.91
CA GLY A 145 -1.57 -14.87 5.94
C GLY A 145 -2.90 -14.20 5.68
N TYR A 146 -3.29 -13.33 6.62
CA TYR A 146 -4.41 -12.43 6.47
C TYR A 146 -4.01 -11.02 6.89
N LEU A 147 -4.75 -10.07 6.35
CA LEU A 147 -4.70 -8.67 6.71
C LEU A 147 -6.11 -8.22 7.09
N VAL A 148 -6.21 -7.46 8.17
CA VAL A 148 -7.42 -6.72 8.53
C VAL A 148 -7.04 -5.30 8.92
N GLY A 149 -7.91 -4.35 8.63
CA GLY A 149 -7.64 -2.96 9.00
C GLY A 149 -8.88 -2.09 8.88
N ALA A 150 -8.75 -0.87 9.34
CA ALA A 150 -9.78 0.14 9.18
C ALA A 150 -9.14 1.54 9.11
N VAL A 151 -9.81 2.43 8.42
CA VAL A 151 -9.44 3.83 8.29
C VAL A 151 -10.67 4.70 8.39
N THR A 152 -10.53 5.83 9.04
CA THR A 152 -11.55 6.87 9.05
C THR A 152 -10.92 8.20 8.69
N GLY A 153 -11.70 9.10 8.12
CA GLY A 153 -11.18 10.40 7.81
C GLY A 153 -12.19 11.39 7.31
N VAL A 154 -11.69 12.58 7.12
CA VAL A 154 -12.43 13.74 6.63
C VAL A 154 -11.74 14.27 5.38
N ALA A 155 -12.50 14.45 4.33
CA ALA A 155 -12.04 15.08 3.10
C ALA A 155 -12.87 16.34 2.83
N SER A 156 -12.20 17.44 2.56
CA SER A 156 -12.80 18.68 2.05
C SER A 156 -12.25 19.01 0.67
N ARG A 157 -12.66 20.14 0.09
CA ARG A 157 -12.10 20.58 -1.19
C ARG A 157 -10.59 20.88 -1.14
N SER A 158 -10.05 21.16 0.05
CA SER A 158 -8.66 21.62 0.21
C SER A 158 -7.84 20.84 1.22
N GLN A 159 -8.46 20.11 2.09
CA GLN A 159 -7.78 19.43 3.20
C GLN A 159 -8.32 18.02 3.37
N TYR A 160 -7.45 17.13 3.76
CA TYR A 160 -7.71 15.72 3.96
C TYR A 160 -7.07 15.27 5.27
N VAL A 161 -7.77 14.50 6.06
CA VAL A 161 -7.21 13.88 7.26
C VAL A 161 -7.68 12.43 7.29
N TRP A 162 -6.76 11.50 7.41
CA TRP A 162 -7.07 10.09 7.60
C TRP A 162 -6.26 9.52 8.76
N VAL A 163 -6.90 8.66 9.54
CA VAL A 163 -6.25 7.87 10.58
C VAL A 163 -6.71 6.43 10.41
N GLY A 164 -5.78 5.51 10.38
CA GLY A 164 -6.07 4.11 10.14
C GLY A 164 -5.15 3.18 10.91
N SER A 165 -5.55 1.93 10.96
CA SER A 165 -4.75 0.85 11.52
C SER A 165 -4.92 -0.42 10.69
N SER A 166 -3.90 -1.25 10.65
CA SER A 166 -3.98 -2.59 10.07
C SER A 166 -3.17 -3.58 10.89
N TYR A 167 -3.61 -4.82 10.86
CA TYR A 167 -2.94 -5.96 11.46
C TYR A 167 -2.77 -7.05 10.43
N GLN A 168 -1.57 -7.61 10.38
CA GLN A 168 -1.17 -8.62 9.43
C GLN A 168 -0.56 -9.80 10.19
N ARG A 169 -0.97 -11.02 9.82
CA ARG A 169 -0.45 -12.25 10.42
C ARG A 169 -0.36 -13.35 9.37
N TYR A 170 0.70 -14.15 9.47
CA TYR A 170 0.92 -15.34 8.63
C TYR A 170 0.71 -16.61 9.43
N ALA A 171 0.23 -17.66 8.78
CA ALA A 171 0.20 -18.99 9.34
C ALA A 171 1.62 -19.56 9.45
N GLU A 172 1.81 -20.45 10.41
CA GLU A 172 3.01 -21.23 10.51
C GLU A 172 3.07 -22.27 9.37
N ARG A 173 4.27 -22.51 8.85
CA ARG A 173 4.55 -23.56 7.90
C ARG A 173 5.90 -24.19 8.22
N LYS A 174 5.93 -25.51 8.43
CA LYS A 174 7.13 -26.29 8.79
C LYS A 174 7.90 -25.73 10.00
N GLY A 175 7.16 -25.19 10.97
CA GLY A 175 7.76 -24.58 12.16
C GLY A 175 8.26 -23.15 11.98
N ASP A 176 8.11 -22.59 10.79
CA ASP A 176 8.52 -21.21 10.48
C ASP A 176 7.30 -20.29 10.35
N ARG A 177 7.42 -19.05 10.83
CA ARG A 177 6.39 -18.03 10.72
C ARG A 177 7.02 -16.64 10.63
N ARG A 178 6.54 -15.83 9.68
CA ARG A 178 6.85 -14.40 9.59
C ARG A 178 6.26 -13.66 10.78
N PRO A 179 6.87 -12.54 11.20
CA PRO A 179 6.36 -11.76 12.33
C PRO A 179 4.97 -11.19 12.03
N ASP A 180 4.16 -11.13 13.06
CA ASP A 180 2.93 -10.35 13.04
C ASP A 180 3.28 -8.87 12.94
N LEU A 181 2.43 -8.10 12.26
CA LEU A 181 2.66 -6.68 12.08
C LEU A 181 1.40 -5.88 12.40
N LEU A 182 1.52 -4.98 13.36
CA LEU A 182 0.54 -3.92 13.61
C LEU A 182 1.06 -2.61 13.04
N SER A 183 0.25 -1.95 12.22
CA SER A 183 0.53 -0.63 11.66
C SER A 183 -0.54 0.37 12.04
N LEU A 184 -0.13 1.57 12.41
CA LEU A 184 -0.98 2.74 12.62
C LEU A 184 -0.54 3.83 11.65
N THR A 185 -1.48 4.46 10.97
CA THR A 185 -1.20 5.51 10.00
C THR A 185 -1.96 6.78 10.33
N ALA A 186 -1.33 7.92 10.13
CA ALA A 186 -1.97 9.23 10.19
C ALA A 186 -1.49 10.07 8.99
N VAL A 187 -2.43 10.71 8.33
CA VAL A 187 -2.19 11.49 7.12
C VAL A 187 -2.89 12.82 7.23
N TYR A 188 -2.16 13.88 6.92
CA TYR A 188 -2.72 15.19 6.66
C TYR A 188 -2.41 15.59 5.22
N GLY A 189 -3.44 15.84 4.44
CA GLY A 189 -3.33 16.25 3.04
C GLY A 189 -3.79 17.68 2.81
N PHE A 190 -3.12 18.34 1.89
CA PHE A 190 -3.43 19.69 1.50
C PHE A 190 -3.40 19.87 -0.03
N ARG A 191 -4.38 20.59 -0.55
CA ARG A 191 -4.47 20.95 -1.97
C ARG A 191 -4.23 22.46 -2.10
N PRO A 192 -3.00 22.91 -2.49
CA PRO A 192 -2.67 24.31 -2.60
C PRO A 192 -3.61 25.06 -3.54
N LEU A 193 -3.99 26.27 -3.19
CA LEU A 193 -4.89 27.11 -4.02
C LEU A 193 -4.34 27.34 -5.43
N SER A 194 -3.04 27.60 -5.52
CA SER A 194 -2.33 27.83 -6.79
C SER A 194 -2.24 26.58 -7.69
N TRP A 195 -2.45 25.40 -7.11
CA TRP A 195 -2.39 24.12 -7.84
C TRP A 195 -3.78 23.53 -8.12
N ARG A 196 -4.83 24.24 -7.68
CA ARG A 196 -6.20 23.89 -8.02
C ARG A 196 -6.48 24.30 -9.44
N THR A 197 -6.64 23.32 -10.28
CA THR A 197 -6.98 23.55 -11.68
C THR A 197 -8.30 22.87 -12.01
N ASP A 198 -9.00 23.39 -13.01
CA ASP A 198 -10.18 22.75 -13.53
C ASP A 198 -9.80 21.64 -14.51
N TYR A 199 -10.62 20.59 -14.54
CA TYR A 199 -10.48 19.51 -15.51
C TYR A 199 -10.44 20.08 -16.96
N PRO A 200 -9.54 19.61 -17.82
CA PRO A 200 -8.67 18.44 -17.73
C PRO A 200 -7.18 18.75 -17.40
N ARG A 201 -6.92 19.60 -16.46
CA ARG A 201 -5.55 19.93 -16.03
C ARG A 201 -5.10 19.05 -14.89
N TRP A 202 -3.79 19.00 -14.60
CA TRP A 202 -3.24 18.32 -13.45
C TRP A 202 -3.77 18.89 -12.14
N ASP A 203 -4.27 18.03 -11.26
CA ASP A 203 -4.69 18.34 -9.90
C ASP A 203 -3.67 17.76 -8.91
N TRP A 204 -2.93 18.62 -8.24
CA TRP A 204 -1.89 18.24 -7.32
C TRP A 204 -2.31 18.35 -5.86
N ARG A 205 -1.92 17.37 -5.08
CA ARG A 205 -2.14 17.30 -3.63
C ARG A 205 -0.84 16.92 -2.94
N VAL A 206 -0.59 17.49 -1.76
CA VAL A 206 0.57 17.20 -0.93
C VAL A 206 0.10 16.61 0.39
N PHE A 207 0.81 15.63 0.88
CA PHE A 207 0.49 14.98 2.14
C PHE A 207 1.72 14.96 3.06
N GLY A 208 1.47 15.10 4.37
CA GLY A 208 2.36 14.69 5.43
C GLY A 208 1.83 13.36 5.98
N GLU A 209 2.68 12.36 6.00
CA GLU A 209 2.30 11.00 6.37
C GLU A 209 3.14 10.50 7.54
N MET A 210 2.48 9.84 8.49
CA MET A 210 3.11 9.14 9.59
C MET A 210 2.68 7.68 9.57
N THR A 211 3.64 6.78 9.77
CA THR A 211 3.42 5.35 9.93
C THR A 211 4.13 4.87 11.18
N ALA A 212 3.38 4.33 12.14
CA ALA A 212 3.92 3.69 13.33
C ALA A 212 3.70 2.18 13.23
N GLU A 213 4.75 1.39 13.46
CA GLU A 213 4.74 -0.05 13.23
C GLU A 213 5.30 -0.81 14.43
N ARG A 214 4.65 -1.93 14.71
CA ARG A 214 5.15 -2.93 15.65
C ARG A 214 5.21 -4.28 14.94
N ALA A 215 6.43 -4.73 14.65
CA ALA A 215 6.71 -6.07 14.18
C ALA A 215 6.98 -7.00 15.38
N GLY A 216 6.33 -8.16 15.41
CA GLY A 216 6.62 -9.23 16.36
C GLY A 216 7.95 -9.91 16.07
N THR A 217 8.22 -10.99 16.79
CA THR A 217 9.38 -11.86 16.54
C THR A 217 9.07 -12.84 15.40
N ILE A 218 10.09 -13.26 14.68
CA ILE A 218 9.97 -14.41 13.77
C ILE A 218 9.96 -15.71 14.57
N GLN A 219 9.29 -16.71 14.01
CA GLN A 219 9.39 -18.09 14.51
C GLN A 219 10.18 -18.92 13.49
N ARG A 220 11.12 -19.73 13.98
CA ARG A 220 11.91 -20.64 13.14
C ARG A 220 12.04 -21.98 13.86
N GLN A 221 11.70 -23.07 13.17
CA GLN A 221 11.72 -24.42 13.72
C GLN A 221 10.96 -24.53 15.07
N ASN A 222 9.76 -23.96 15.13
CA ASN A 222 8.88 -23.89 16.31
C ASN A 222 9.44 -23.08 17.50
N ARG A 223 10.46 -22.24 17.29
CA ARG A 223 11.04 -21.38 18.33
C ARG A 223 10.99 -19.92 17.91
N GLU A 224 10.61 -19.07 18.85
CA GLU A 224 10.74 -17.63 18.65
C GLU A 224 12.21 -17.22 18.62
N VAL A 225 12.59 -16.44 17.60
CA VAL A 225 13.94 -15.89 17.50
C VAL A 225 13.94 -14.54 18.21
N ALA A 226 14.49 -14.51 19.39
CA ALA A 226 14.65 -13.28 20.17
C ALA A 226 15.37 -12.20 19.35
N ALA A 227 15.14 -10.91 19.71
CA ALA A 227 15.79 -9.78 19.08
C ALA A 227 15.49 -9.54 17.58
N THR A 228 14.39 -10.15 17.07
CA THR A 228 13.91 -9.91 15.69
C THR A 228 12.67 -9.01 15.62
N GLY A 229 12.09 -8.61 16.75
CA GLY A 229 10.99 -7.68 16.81
C GLY A 229 11.44 -6.22 16.71
N ALA A 230 10.52 -5.32 16.33
CA ALA A 230 10.80 -3.90 16.24
C ALA A 230 9.57 -3.03 16.49
N ARG A 231 9.83 -1.81 16.96
CA ARG A 231 8.86 -0.70 16.98
C ARG A 231 9.50 0.47 16.25
N GLN A 232 8.78 1.04 15.29
CA GLN A 232 9.33 2.11 14.46
C GLN A 232 8.25 3.13 14.17
N VAL A 233 8.63 4.40 14.04
CA VAL A 233 7.76 5.47 13.55
C VAL A 233 8.48 6.16 12.41
N PHE A 234 7.79 6.30 11.29
CA PHE A 234 8.25 6.97 10.09
C PHE A 234 7.38 8.19 9.82
N VAL A 235 8.00 9.25 9.33
CA VAL A 235 7.30 10.47 8.92
C VAL A 235 7.90 10.96 7.61
N GLY A 236 7.07 11.49 6.72
CA GLY A 236 7.57 12.08 5.50
C GLY A 236 6.48 12.66 4.61
N PRO A 237 6.88 13.40 3.58
CA PRO A 237 5.97 13.95 2.59
C PRO A 237 5.65 12.96 1.50
N SER A 238 4.47 13.13 0.90
CA SER A 238 4.12 12.55 -0.40
C SER A 238 3.33 13.54 -1.25
N VAL A 239 3.26 13.26 -2.53
CA VAL A 239 2.54 14.07 -3.51
C VAL A 239 1.73 13.16 -4.41
N LEU A 240 0.53 13.61 -4.76
CA LEU A 240 -0.36 12.98 -5.73
C LEU A 240 -0.69 13.99 -6.82
N GLY A 241 -0.47 13.62 -8.06
CA GLY A 241 -0.95 14.32 -9.25
C GLY A 241 -2.00 13.48 -9.97
N VAL A 242 -3.13 14.09 -10.31
CA VAL A 242 -4.20 13.43 -11.07
C VAL A 242 -4.45 14.21 -12.36
N TYR A 243 -4.46 13.50 -13.48
CA TYR A 243 -4.78 14.06 -14.79
C TYR A 243 -5.69 13.10 -15.56
N ARG A 244 -6.94 13.47 -15.76
CA ARG A 244 -7.95 12.58 -16.39
C ARG A 244 -8.03 11.22 -15.69
N ALA A 245 -7.69 10.16 -16.40
CA ALA A 245 -7.67 8.78 -15.94
C ALA A 245 -6.29 8.33 -15.40
N ILE A 246 -5.35 9.25 -15.21
CA ILE A 246 -3.99 8.93 -14.78
C ILE A 246 -3.74 9.54 -13.40
N GLY A 247 -3.17 8.75 -12.51
CA GLY A 247 -2.62 9.17 -11.23
C GLY A 247 -1.11 8.92 -11.17
N ILE A 248 -0.37 9.85 -10.57
CA ILE A 248 1.05 9.68 -10.25
C ILE A 248 1.23 10.06 -8.80
N GLU A 249 1.84 9.18 -8.03
CA GLU A 249 2.14 9.40 -6.62
C GLU A 249 3.62 9.19 -6.36
N ALA A 250 4.18 10.00 -5.48
CA ALA A 250 5.54 9.80 -5.01
C ALA A 250 5.66 10.23 -3.55
N GLY A 251 6.43 9.50 -2.76
CA GLY A 251 6.64 9.83 -1.36
C GLY A 251 7.92 9.25 -0.79
N MET A 252 8.36 9.83 0.32
CA MET A 252 9.49 9.35 1.09
C MET A 252 9.20 9.51 2.58
N GLN A 253 9.58 8.53 3.38
CA GLN A 253 9.51 8.59 4.83
C GLN A 253 10.87 8.32 5.47
N LEU A 254 11.15 9.02 6.56
CA LEU A 254 12.34 8.86 7.40
C LEU A 254 11.93 8.29 8.77
N PRO A 255 12.73 7.40 9.37
CA PRO A 255 12.49 6.93 10.72
C PRO A 255 12.79 8.04 11.74
N VAL A 256 11.78 8.42 12.52
CA VAL A 256 11.91 9.40 13.61
C VAL A 256 12.00 8.74 14.98
N TYR A 257 11.55 7.49 15.07
CA TYR A 257 11.68 6.65 16.26
C TYR A 257 11.98 5.22 15.85
N ARG A 258 12.84 4.56 16.62
CA ARG A 258 13.18 3.18 16.41
C ARG A 258 13.64 2.52 17.71
N ASP A 259 12.95 1.45 18.07
CA ASP A 259 13.32 0.47 19.07
C ASP A 259 13.25 -0.91 18.39
N ALA A 260 14.41 -1.48 18.09
CA ALA A 260 14.48 -2.70 17.30
C ALA A 260 15.58 -3.61 17.82
N GLY A 261 15.30 -4.88 17.85
CA GLY A 261 16.28 -5.90 18.19
C GLY A 261 17.50 -5.83 17.25
N PRO A 262 18.67 -6.24 17.72
CA PRO A 262 19.93 -6.14 16.96
C PRO A 262 19.91 -6.91 15.64
N LEU A 263 19.07 -7.93 15.52
CA LEU A 263 18.91 -8.69 14.29
C LEU A 263 17.89 -8.05 13.34
N PHE A 264 17.09 -7.08 13.81
CA PHE A 264 16.13 -6.40 12.94
C PHE A 264 16.89 -5.39 12.06
N PRO A 265 16.70 -5.47 10.77
CA PRO A 265 17.44 -4.67 9.83
C PRO A 265 17.21 -3.15 9.95
N LYS A 266 18.27 -2.36 9.75
CA LYS A 266 18.22 -0.89 9.86
C LYS A 266 17.65 -0.28 8.58
N GLU A 267 16.44 0.21 8.67
CA GLU A 267 15.81 0.97 7.61
C GLU A 267 16.18 2.46 7.75
N ARG A 268 16.81 3.05 6.73
CA ARG A 268 17.25 4.46 6.75
C ARG A 268 16.19 5.39 6.21
N PHE A 269 15.44 4.96 5.20
CA PHE A 269 14.32 5.66 4.61
C PHE A 269 13.44 4.69 3.83
N ARG A 270 12.23 5.11 3.53
CA ARG A 270 11.30 4.45 2.60
C ARG A 270 10.97 5.40 1.48
N PHE A 271 10.81 4.89 0.29
CA PHE A 271 10.24 5.65 -0.81
C PHE A 271 9.24 4.80 -1.58
N ALA A 272 8.28 5.46 -2.22
CA ALA A 272 7.41 4.83 -3.18
C ALA A 272 7.10 5.80 -4.32
N VAL A 273 6.95 5.25 -5.52
CA VAL A 273 6.49 5.95 -6.71
C VAL A 273 5.44 5.06 -7.37
N ASN A 274 4.22 5.55 -7.49
CA ASN A 274 3.10 4.80 -8.06
C ASN A 274 2.59 5.50 -9.32
N PHE A 275 2.25 4.71 -10.30
CA PHE A 275 1.50 5.09 -11.48
C PHE A 275 0.18 4.35 -11.48
N ALA A 276 -0.91 5.06 -11.70
CA ALA A 276 -2.24 4.48 -11.74
C ALA A 276 -3.00 4.88 -13.01
N TYR A 277 -3.79 3.96 -13.51
CA TYR A 277 -4.68 4.17 -14.64
C TYR A 277 -6.08 3.67 -14.32
N PHE A 278 -7.08 4.52 -14.56
CA PHE A 278 -8.50 4.24 -14.32
C PHE A 278 -9.23 3.99 -15.62
N PHE A 279 -10.14 3.02 -15.65
CA PHE A 279 -10.93 2.69 -16.84
C PHE A 279 -12.25 2.00 -16.51
#